data_fd8ae9d5090f5a9e3290d7013d6b55ce
#
_entry.id   fd8ae9d5090f5a9e3290d7013d6b55ce
#
_cell.length_a   1.000
_cell.length_b   1.000
_cell.length_c   1.000
_cell.angle_alpha   90.00
_cell.angle_beta   90.00
_cell.angle_gamma   90.00
#
_symmetry.space_group_name_H-M   'P 1'
#
loop_
_entity.id
_entity.type
_entity.pdbx_description
1 polymer ?
#
loop_
_entity_poly.entity_id
_entity_poly.type
_entity_poly.pdbx_seq_one_letter_code
_entity_poly.pdbx_strand_id
1 'polypeptide(L)'
;EIPLRLVGSEMCIRDRDNDELDDVEPVGDEAQLYEHFRVVVDKGQEMMRVDKYLFDRLTNSSRNRIQKAADAGFVMANGKAVKSSYKVKPMDVITVMMDRPRYENEVIPEDIPLDIVYEDKYLMVVNKPAGLVVHPGHGNYHGTLVNAIAWHMKDNPDYDANDPHVGLVHRIDKDTSGLLVIAKTPDAKTNLGNQFFNKTTKRRYRALVWGNVEQDEGTVVGNIGRNPRDRMQMTVLPDDQGCLLYTSPSPRDVEES
;
A
#
# COMPACT_ATOMS: atom_id res chain seq x y z
N GLU A 1 -18.03 -12.59 -21.97
CA GLU A 1 -17.04 -12.44 -20.90
C GLU A 1 -15.76 -13.19 -21.29
N ILE A 2 -14.63 -12.50 -21.31
CA ILE A 2 -13.34 -13.10 -21.63
C ILE A 2 -12.58 -13.25 -20.32
N PRO A 3 -12.20 -14.46 -19.89
CA PRO A 3 -11.38 -14.61 -18.71
C PRO A 3 -9.98 -14.06 -18.97
N LEU A 4 -9.61 -13.00 -18.25
CA LEU A 4 -8.27 -12.40 -18.25
C LEU A 4 -7.40 -13.09 -17.19
N ARG A 5 -6.26 -13.64 -17.60
CA ARG A 5 -5.24 -14.12 -16.67
C ARG A 5 -4.19 -13.04 -16.49
N LEU A 6 -4.28 -12.31 -15.39
CA LEU A 6 -3.26 -11.34 -15.00
C LEU A 6 -2.04 -12.06 -14.40
N VAL A 7 -0.91 -11.97 -15.06
CA VAL A 7 0.35 -12.50 -14.58
C VAL A 7 1.33 -11.33 -14.47
N GLY A 8 1.43 -10.74 -13.29
CA GLY A 8 2.59 -9.90 -13.03
C GLY A 8 2.46 -8.54 -12.39
N SER A 9 1.29 -7.92 -12.30
CA SER A 9 1.23 -6.50 -11.88
C SER A 9 1.10 -6.21 -10.39
N GLU A 10 0.81 -7.20 -9.56
CA GLU A 10 0.55 -6.95 -8.13
C GLU A 10 1.79 -6.86 -7.25
N MET A 11 2.96 -7.09 -7.81
CA MET A 11 4.21 -7.10 -7.04
C MET A 11 5.14 -5.91 -7.29
N CYS A 12 4.65 -4.84 -7.86
CA CYS A 12 5.30 -3.53 -7.70
C CYS A 12 5.03 -2.95 -6.30
N ILE A 13 5.14 -3.78 -5.27
CA ILE A 13 5.07 -3.38 -3.85
C ILE A 13 6.20 -2.41 -3.49
N ARG A 14 7.29 -2.39 -4.27
CA ARG A 14 8.42 -1.47 -4.05
C ARG A 14 8.09 0.01 -4.26
N ASP A 15 7.03 0.33 -4.99
CA ASP A 15 6.72 1.74 -5.31
C ASP A 15 5.65 2.34 -4.41
N ARG A 16 4.96 1.56 -3.55
CA ARG A 16 3.86 2.09 -2.73
C ARG A 16 4.27 2.71 -1.41
N ASP A 17 5.38 2.29 -0.83
CA ASP A 17 5.92 2.95 0.37
C ASP A 17 6.52 4.33 0.05
N ASN A 18 6.69 4.65 -1.24
CA ASN A 18 7.22 5.92 -1.72
C ASN A 18 6.18 6.98 -2.09
N ASP A 19 4.91 6.59 -2.36
CA ASP A 19 3.91 7.53 -2.91
C ASP A 19 3.23 8.42 -1.84
N GLU A 20 3.35 8.09 -0.57
CA GLU A 20 2.57 8.79 0.47
C GLU A 20 3.00 10.22 0.79
N LEU A 21 4.15 10.70 0.32
CA LEU A 21 4.60 12.08 0.52
C LEU A 21 4.85 12.86 -0.79
N ASP A 22 4.56 12.28 -1.95
CA ASP A 22 4.71 13.04 -3.21
C ASP A 22 3.62 14.09 -3.42
N ASP A 23 2.49 13.97 -2.71
CA ASP A 23 1.36 14.91 -2.74
C ASP A 23 1.36 15.87 -1.52
N VAL A 24 2.53 16.42 -1.17
CA VAL A 24 2.63 17.44 -0.11
C VAL A 24 2.18 18.77 -0.70
N GLU A 25 0.88 19.09 -0.54
CA GLU A 25 0.39 20.45 -0.75
C GLU A 25 0.85 21.38 0.39
N PRO A 26 1.07 22.68 0.13
CA PRO A 26 1.43 23.63 1.20
C PRO A 26 0.32 23.66 2.26
N VAL A 27 0.72 23.65 3.52
CA VAL A 27 -0.21 23.73 4.67
C VAL A 27 -1.03 25.02 4.57
N GLY A 28 -2.35 24.88 4.41
CA GLY A 28 -3.29 25.98 4.57
C GLY A 28 -3.37 26.39 6.05
N ASP A 29 -3.66 27.65 6.33
CA ASP A 29 -3.69 28.25 7.69
C ASP A 29 -4.68 27.55 8.68
N GLU A 30 -5.54 26.64 8.23
CA GLU A 30 -6.52 25.91 9.04
C GLU A 30 -6.28 24.39 9.12
N ALA A 31 -5.18 23.86 8.55
CA ALA A 31 -4.93 22.42 8.56
C ALA A 31 -4.53 21.94 9.96
N GLN A 32 -5.27 20.96 10.50
CA GLN A 32 -4.89 20.29 11.74
C GLN A 32 -3.69 19.40 11.50
N LEU A 33 -2.54 19.79 12.07
CA LEU A 33 -1.29 19.03 11.96
C LEU A 33 -1.11 18.06 13.12
N TYR A 34 -0.67 16.85 12.80
CA TYR A 34 -0.40 15.78 13.75
C TYR A 34 1.10 15.49 13.80
N GLU A 35 1.62 15.26 15.01
CA GLU A 35 3.03 14.93 15.20
C GLU A 35 3.30 13.46 14.84
N HIS A 36 4.15 13.24 13.83
CA HIS A 36 4.54 11.91 13.36
C HIS A 36 5.89 11.45 13.86
N PHE A 37 6.79 12.38 14.12
CA PHE A 37 8.11 12.09 14.63
C PHE A 37 8.60 13.23 15.51
N ARG A 38 9.25 12.89 16.62
CA ARG A 38 9.88 13.84 17.55
C ARG A 38 11.24 13.32 17.96
N VAL A 39 12.24 14.19 17.94
CA VAL A 39 13.56 13.89 18.45
C VAL A 39 14.18 15.15 19.09
N VAL A 40 14.89 14.95 20.19
CA VAL A 40 15.70 15.99 20.80
C VAL A 40 17.13 15.80 20.33
N VAL A 41 17.72 16.85 19.78
CA VAL A 41 19.09 16.82 19.26
C VAL A 41 20.08 16.67 20.43
N ASP A 42 20.98 15.70 20.33
CA ASP A 42 21.97 15.41 21.36
C ASP A 42 22.86 16.61 21.65
N LYS A 43 23.32 16.73 22.92
CA LYS A 43 24.20 17.84 23.36
C LYS A 43 25.52 17.91 22.59
N GLY A 44 26.04 16.76 22.15
CA GLY A 44 27.27 16.64 21.39
C GLY A 44 27.10 16.64 19.87
N GLN A 45 25.89 16.86 19.38
CA GLN A 45 25.62 16.83 17.94
C GLN A 45 26.29 18.02 17.23
N GLU A 46 27.10 17.70 16.24
CA GLU A 46 27.63 18.74 15.33
C GLU A 46 26.51 19.37 14.49
N MET A 47 26.68 20.65 14.19
CA MET A 47 25.72 21.38 13.36
C MET A 47 25.66 20.79 11.96
N MET A 48 24.54 20.17 11.61
CA MET A 48 24.27 19.66 10.26
C MET A 48 22.89 20.10 9.78
N ARG A 49 22.66 20.00 8.48
CA ARG A 49 21.35 20.34 7.90
C ARG A 49 20.28 19.37 8.43
N VAL A 50 19.08 19.90 8.67
CA VAL A 50 17.96 19.11 9.21
C VAL A 50 17.53 17.98 8.26
N ASP A 51 17.64 18.19 6.94
CA ASP A 51 17.35 17.15 5.95
C ASP A 51 18.30 15.95 6.07
N LYS A 52 19.58 16.17 6.33
CA LYS A 52 20.55 15.10 6.58
C LYS A 52 20.33 14.46 7.95
N TYR A 53 20.10 15.30 8.97
CA TYR A 53 19.86 14.83 10.34
C TYR A 53 18.66 13.89 10.44
N LEU A 54 17.55 14.22 9.75
CA LEU A 54 16.35 13.40 9.71
C LEU A 54 16.54 12.15 8.84
N PHE A 55 17.27 12.26 7.72
CA PHE A 55 17.54 11.11 6.86
C PHE A 55 18.27 9.98 7.60
N ASP A 56 19.22 10.33 8.48
CA ASP A 56 19.97 9.34 9.27
C ASP A 56 19.12 8.68 10.38
N ARG A 57 17.91 9.19 10.67
CA ARG A 57 17.03 8.76 11.79
C ARG A 57 15.67 8.23 11.37
N LEU A 58 15.20 8.60 10.19
CA LEU A 58 13.93 8.12 9.64
C LEU A 58 14.19 6.91 8.75
N THR A 59 13.70 5.75 9.17
CA THR A 59 13.61 4.58 8.30
C THR A 59 12.56 4.83 7.23
N ASN A 60 12.80 4.41 5.99
CA ASN A 60 11.87 4.51 4.86
C ASN A 60 11.60 5.93 4.33
N SER A 61 12.50 6.89 4.53
CA SER A 61 12.38 8.23 3.97
C SER A 61 13.58 8.59 3.11
N SER A 62 13.35 9.07 1.89
CA SER A 62 14.44 9.62 1.07
C SER A 62 14.77 11.06 1.46
N ARG A 63 16.01 11.49 1.23
CA ARG A 63 16.42 12.86 1.52
C ARG A 63 15.60 13.91 0.75
N ASN A 64 15.25 13.62 -0.50
CA ASN A 64 14.42 14.49 -1.33
C ASN A 64 13.01 14.68 -0.72
N ARG A 65 12.46 13.62 -0.18
CA ARG A 65 11.17 13.60 0.50
C ARG A 65 11.18 14.48 1.76
N ILE A 66 12.23 14.38 2.57
CA ILE A 66 12.42 15.23 3.76
C ILE A 66 12.56 16.70 3.36
N GLN A 67 13.26 17.01 2.25
CA GLN A 67 13.39 18.36 1.73
C GLN A 67 12.05 18.94 1.32
N LYS A 68 11.25 18.20 0.55
CA LYS A 68 9.90 18.62 0.16
C LYS A 68 9.01 18.87 1.38
N ALA A 69 9.03 17.97 2.38
CA ALA A 69 8.28 18.14 3.62
C ALA A 69 8.71 19.38 4.40
N ALA A 70 10.01 19.67 4.49
CA ALA A 70 10.51 20.87 5.16
C ALA A 70 10.11 22.15 4.41
N ASP A 71 10.18 22.15 3.07
CA ASP A 71 9.81 23.30 2.26
C ASP A 71 8.28 23.55 2.27
N ALA A 72 7.47 22.50 2.49
CA ALA A 72 6.03 22.59 2.70
C ALA A 72 5.63 22.95 4.16
N GLY A 73 6.60 23.13 5.07
CA GLY A 73 6.32 23.54 6.46
C GLY A 73 6.05 22.41 7.45
N PHE A 74 6.18 21.15 7.05
CA PHE A 74 5.92 19.98 7.91
C PHE A 74 7.09 19.61 8.84
N VAL A 75 8.26 20.21 8.69
CA VAL A 75 9.39 20.03 9.60
C VAL A 75 9.52 21.24 10.50
N MET A 76 9.50 21.00 11.79
CA MET A 76 9.59 22.06 12.80
C MET A 76 10.83 21.89 13.67
N ALA A 77 11.43 23.02 14.07
CA ALA A 77 12.43 23.08 15.11
C ALA A 77 11.91 23.97 16.23
N ASN A 78 11.83 23.44 17.45
CA ASN A 78 11.31 24.15 18.63
C ASN A 78 9.93 24.77 18.39
N GLY A 79 9.03 24.03 17.70
CA GLY A 79 7.68 24.45 17.38
C GLY A 79 7.52 25.45 16.25
N LYS A 80 8.60 25.76 15.50
CA LYS A 80 8.55 26.66 14.34
C LYS A 80 8.96 25.90 13.07
N ALA A 81 8.19 26.08 11.99
CA ALA A 81 8.52 25.51 10.69
C ALA A 81 9.89 25.98 10.20
N VAL A 82 10.69 25.03 9.70
CA VAL A 82 12.06 25.31 9.23
C VAL A 82 12.27 24.75 7.82
N LYS A 83 13.10 25.45 7.04
CA LYS A 83 13.48 24.96 5.71
C LYS A 83 14.48 23.80 5.79
N SER A 84 14.57 23.03 4.72
CA SER A 84 15.48 21.88 4.57
C SER A 84 16.97 22.22 4.86
N SER A 85 17.36 23.48 4.67
CA SER A 85 18.71 23.99 4.94
C SER A 85 18.98 24.35 6.40
N TYR A 86 17.98 24.33 7.27
CA TYR A 86 18.15 24.63 8.70
C TYR A 86 19.25 23.76 9.31
N LYS A 87 20.14 24.37 10.08
CA LYS A 87 21.20 23.67 10.80
C LYS A 87 20.73 23.36 12.21
N VAL A 88 20.57 22.09 12.51
CA VAL A 88 20.19 21.62 13.86
C VAL A 88 21.23 22.04 14.88
N LYS A 89 20.78 22.44 16.05
CA LYS A 89 21.61 22.83 17.19
C LYS A 89 21.43 21.82 18.32
N PRO A 90 22.42 21.64 19.19
CA PRO A 90 22.25 20.86 20.40
C PRO A 90 21.00 21.28 21.16
N MET A 91 20.24 20.32 21.64
CA MET A 91 18.96 20.47 22.39
C MET A 91 17.78 21.00 21.57
N ASP A 92 17.89 21.20 20.26
CA ASP A 92 16.73 21.48 19.44
C ASP A 92 15.72 20.31 19.52
N VAL A 93 14.46 20.65 19.62
CA VAL A 93 13.36 19.68 19.47
C VAL A 93 12.91 19.71 18.02
N ILE A 94 13.26 18.68 17.26
CA ILE A 94 12.85 18.54 15.86
C ILE A 94 11.60 17.67 15.81
N THR A 95 10.55 18.18 15.17
CA THR A 95 9.30 17.44 14.94
C THR A 95 8.97 17.39 13.45
N VAL A 96 8.44 16.26 13.02
CA VAL A 96 7.84 16.10 11.69
C VAL A 96 6.34 16.00 11.88
N MET A 97 5.63 16.94 11.29
CA MET A 97 4.18 17.03 11.32
C MET A 97 3.61 16.48 10.02
N MET A 98 2.37 16.05 10.02
CA MET A 98 1.60 15.71 8.81
C MET A 98 0.16 16.21 8.98
N ASP A 99 -0.53 16.40 7.88
CA ASP A 99 -1.95 16.79 7.80
C ASP A 99 -2.93 15.66 8.16
N ARG A 100 -2.41 14.51 8.54
CA ARG A 100 -3.16 13.32 8.93
C ARG A 100 -2.68 12.78 10.28
N PRO A 101 -3.54 12.10 11.05
CA PRO A 101 -3.14 11.46 12.30
C PRO A 101 -2.01 10.45 12.05
N ARG A 102 -1.15 10.28 13.03
CA ARG A 102 -0.17 9.19 13.02
C ARG A 102 -0.94 7.89 12.91
N TYR A 103 -0.82 7.25 11.76
CA TYR A 103 -1.33 5.90 11.61
C TYR A 103 -0.38 5.01 12.44
N GLU A 104 -0.78 4.69 13.65
CA GLU A 104 -0.17 3.59 14.37
C GLU A 104 -0.50 2.37 13.53
N ASN A 105 0.50 1.56 13.19
CA ASN A 105 0.35 0.35 12.36
C ASN A 105 -0.53 -0.72 13.02
N GLU A 106 -1.36 -0.31 13.95
CA GLU A 106 -2.28 -1.12 14.71
C GLU A 106 -3.56 -1.28 13.90
N VAL A 107 -3.74 -2.45 13.34
CA VAL A 107 -4.99 -2.81 12.69
C VAL A 107 -6.05 -2.96 13.77
N ILE A 108 -7.03 -2.05 13.81
CA ILE A 108 -8.14 -2.12 14.75
C ILE A 108 -9.10 -3.23 14.30
N PRO A 109 -9.31 -4.30 15.10
CA PRO A 109 -10.27 -5.34 14.78
C PRO A 109 -11.69 -4.79 14.73
N GLU A 110 -12.42 -5.07 13.63
CA GLU A 110 -13.80 -4.63 13.44
C GLU A 110 -14.69 -5.82 13.08
N ASP A 111 -15.86 -5.92 13.71
CA ASP A 111 -16.85 -6.98 13.45
C ASP A 111 -17.56 -6.73 12.10
N ILE A 112 -16.87 -7.06 11.03
CA ILE A 112 -17.37 -6.97 9.66
C ILE A 112 -17.57 -8.39 9.13
N PRO A 113 -18.76 -8.73 8.59
CA PRO A 113 -19.03 -10.05 8.05
C PRO A 113 -18.06 -10.44 6.94
N LEU A 114 -17.48 -11.63 7.03
CA LEU A 114 -16.62 -12.24 6.02
C LEU A 114 -17.34 -13.38 5.31
N ASP A 115 -17.31 -13.40 3.99
CA ASP A 115 -17.72 -14.56 3.18
C ASP A 115 -16.54 -15.53 3.06
N ILE A 116 -16.44 -16.45 4.03
CA ILE A 116 -15.35 -17.43 4.12
C ILE A 116 -15.74 -18.67 3.32
N VAL A 117 -15.06 -18.89 2.20
CA VAL A 117 -15.29 -20.03 1.29
C VAL A 117 -14.58 -21.29 1.76
N TYR A 118 -13.43 -21.12 2.40
CA TYR A 118 -12.64 -22.22 2.97
C TYR A 118 -11.82 -21.73 4.15
N GLU A 119 -11.69 -22.56 5.16
CA GLU A 119 -10.82 -22.28 6.30
C GLU A 119 -10.29 -23.58 6.92
N ASP A 120 -8.99 -23.60 7.23
CA ASP A 120 -8.37 -24.64 8.03
C ASP A 120 -7.44 -24.01 9.09
N LYS A 121 -6.57 -24.80 9.70
CA LYS A 121 -5.63 -24.30 10.72
C LYS A 121 -4.51 -23.43 10.15
N TYR A 122 -4.25 -23.47 8.85
CA TYR A 122 -3.10 -22.79 8.23
C TYR A 122 -3.48 -21.56 7.41
N LEU A 123 -4.63 -21.64 6.73
CA LEU A 123 -5.08 -20.58 5.84
C LEU A 123 -6.60 -20.45 5.83
N MET A 124 -7.06 -19.33 5.34
CA MET A 124 -8.45 -19.07 5.04
C MET A 124 -8.57 -18.46 3.63
N VAL A 125 -9.67 -18.76 2.95
CA VAL A 125 -10.02 -18.17 1.65
C VAL A 125 -11.29 -17.37 1.81
N VAL A 126 -11.21 -16.08 1.52
CA VAL A 126 -12.32 -15.14 1.63
C VAL A 126 -12.76 -14.68 0.24
N ASN A 127 -14.06 -14.68 -0.01
CA ASN A 127 -14.64 -14.07 -1.20
C ASN A 127 -14.93 -12.58 -0.92
N LYS A 128 -14.03 -11.72 -1.33
CA LYS A 128 -14.15 -10.27 -1.12
C LYS A 128 -15.23 -9.67 -2.01
N PRO A 129 -16.22 -8.94 -1.48
CA PRO A 129 -17.16 -8.18 -2.31
C PRO A 129 -16.46 -7.00 -3.02
N ALA A 130 -17.05 -6.55 -4.12
CA ALA A 130 -16.67 -5.29 -4.75
C ALA A 130 -16.98 -4.11 -3.80
N GLY A 131 -16.19 -3.05 -3.85
CA GLY A 131 -16.32 -1.87 -2.99
C GLY A 131 -15.55 -1.96 -1.66
N LEU A 132 -15.17 -3.16 -1.21
CA LEU A 132 -14.39 -3.35 0.02
C LEU A 132 -12.90 -3.15 -0.24
N VAL A 133 -12.28 -2.22 0.49
CA VAL A 133 -10.83 -2.00 0.48
C VAL A 133 -10.14 -3.15 1.22
N VAL A 134 -9.02 -3.64 0.70
CA VAL A 134 -8.30 -4.75 1.34
C VAL A 134 -7.51 -4.30 2.56
N HIS A 135 -6.69 -3.25 2.42
CA HIS A 135 -5.80 -2.78 3.48
C HIS A 135 -6.06 -1.31 3.78
N PRO A 136 -6.03 -0.88 5.05
CA PRO A 136 -6.14 0.53 5.39
C PRO A 136 -5.16 1.41 4.62
N GLY A 137 -5.60 2.59 4.22
CA GLY A 137 -4.82 3.56 3.48
C GLY A 137 -5.50 4.91 3.43
N HIS A 138 -4.95 5.86 2.67
CA HIS A 138 -5.46 7.22 2.60
C HIS A 138 -6.98 7.25 2.32
N GLY A 139 -7.74 7.89 3.21
CA GLY A 139 -9.20 7.99 3.13
C GLY A 139 -9.99 6.72 3.51
N ASN A 140 -9.33 5.60 3.84
CA ASN A 140 -9.98 4.33 4.22
C ASN A 140 -9.21 3.67 5.37
N TYR A 141 -9.24 4.27 6.54
CA TYR A 141 -8.51 3.76 7.72
C TYR A 141 -9.27 2.68 8.48
N HIS A 142 -10.58 2.58 8.27
CA HIS A 142 -11.52 1.67 8.91
C HIS A 142 -12.37 0.97 7.86
N GLY A 143 -13.08 -0.07 8.28
CA GLY A 143 -14.01 -0.79 7.40
C GLY A 143 -13.32 -1.56 6.30
N THR A 144 -12.06 -1.98 6.48
CA THR A 144 -11.31 -2.73 5.48
C THR A 144 -11.34 -4.23 5.72
N LEU A 145 -10.97 -5.01 4.70
CA LEU A 145 -10.89 -6.47 4.84
C LEU A 145 -9.92 -6.87 5.97
N VAL A 146 -8.80 -6.15 6.12
CA VAL A 146 -7.82 -6.43 7.19
C VAL A 146 -8.42 -6.22 8.58
N ASN A 147 -9.27 -5.19 8.79
CA ASN A 147 -9.97 -4.99 10.05
C ASN A 147 -10.91 -6.17 10.38
N ALA A 148 -11.62 -6.68 9.37
CA ALA A 148 -12.50 -7.85 9.51
C ALA A 148 -11.71 -9.14 9.81
N ILE A 149 -10.58 -9.35 9.12
CA ILE A 149 -9.71 -10.52 9.35
C ILE A 149 -9.12 -10.46 10.77
N ALA A 150 -8.68 -9.29 11.23
CA ALA A 150 -8.16 -9.09 12.58
C ALA A 150 -9.20 -9.45 13.63
N TRP A 151 -10.46 -9.08 13.42
CA TRP A 151 -11.55 -9.47 14.31
C TRP A 151 -11.80 -10.99 14.30
N HIS A 152 -11.85 -11.60 13.13
CA HIS A 152 -12.05 -13.05 12.99
C HIS A 152 -10.91 -13.85 13.64
N MET A 153 -9.70 -13.37 13.54
CA MET A 153 -8.49 -14.06 14.03
C MET A 153 -8.09 -13.70 15.46
N LYS A 154 -8.77 -12.79 16.14
CA LYS A 154 -8.38 -12.29 17.47
C LYS A 154 -8.14 -13.37 18.53
N ASP A 155 -8.87 -14.49 18.45
CA ASP A 155 -8.77 -15.61 19.38
C ASP A 155 -7.83 -16.72 18.85
N ASN A 156 -7.18 -16.54 17.70
CA ASN A 156 -6.23 -17.50 17.16
C ASN A 156 -4.87 -17.33 17.91
N PRO A 157 -4.31 -18.39 18.52
CA PRO A 157 -3.04 -18.31 19.25
C PRO A 157 -1.84 -17.93 18.37
N ASP A 158 -1.91 -18.16 17.05
CA ASP A 158 -0.88 -17.80 16.08
C ASP A 158 -1.06 -16.38 15.49
N TYR A 159 -2.11 -15.66 15.93
CA TYR A 159 -2.36 -14.29 15.48
C TYR A 159 -1.40 -13.31 16.14
N ASP A 160 -0.65 -12.57 15.32
CA ASP A 160 0.19 -11.46 15.77
C ASP A 160 -0.56 -10.13 15.56
N ALA A 161 -1.00 -9.52 16.66
CA ALA A 161 -1.68 -8.23 16.64
C ALA A 161 -0.76 -7.08 16.11
N ASN A 162 0.56 -7.26 16.13
CA ASN A 162 1.51 -6.29 15.60
C ASN A 162 1.79 -6.49 14.10
N ASP A 163 1.26 -7.56 13.48
CA ASP A 163 1.38 -7.73 12.03
C ASP A 163 0.40 -6.80 11.29
N PRO A 164 0.87 -5.72 10.66
CA PRO A 164 -0.01 -4.77 9.98
C PRO A 164 -0.74 -5.38 8.79
N HIS A 165 -0.27 -6.53 8.31
CA HIS A 165 -0.88 -7.22 7.17
C HIS A 165 -1.83 -8.33 7.56
N VAL A 166 -1.86 -8.73 8.83
CA VAL A 166 -2.80 -9.75 9.38
C VAL A 166 -2.91 -10.99 8.48
N GLY A 167 -1.75 -11.54 8.09
CA GLY A 167 -1.68 -12.74 7.25
C GLY A 167 -1.98 -12.54 5.77
N LEU A 168 -2.19 -11.32 5.27
CA LEU A 168 -2.31 -11.04 3.84
C LEU A 168 -1.00 -11.35 3.12
N VAL A 169 -1.11 -12.06 1.99
CA VAL A 169 0.00 -12.40 1.10
C VAL A 169 -0.18 -11.84 -0.31
N HIS A 170 -1.36 -11.33 -0.61
CA HIS A 170 -1.69 -10.62 -1.85
C HIS A 170 -2.93 -9.72 -1.65
N ARG A 171 -3.26 -8.98 -2.68
CA ARG A 171 -4.45 -8.11 -2.67
C ARG A 171 -5.08 -8.03 -4.05
N ILE A 172 -6.35 -7.63 -4.08
CA ILE A 172 -7.08 -7.20 -5.27
C ILE A 172 -7.64 -5.80 -5.02
N ASP A 173 -7.98 -5.09 -6.07
CA ASP A 173 -8.46 -3.70 -5.97
C ASP A 173 -9.80 -3.60 -5.24
N LYS A 174 -10.14 -2.37 -4.79
CA LYS A 174 -11.38 -2.07 -4.07
C LYS A 174 -12.60 -2.63 -4.79
N ASP A 175 -12.73 -2.32 -6.09
CA ASP A 175 -13.91 -2.65 -6.88
C ASP A 175 -13.83 -4.03 -7.57
N THR A 176 -12.72 -4.74 -7.38
CA THR A 176 -12.59 -6.14 -7.80
C THR A 176 -13.15 -7.05 -6.72
N SER A 177 -14.08 -7.94 -7.09
CA SER A 177 -14.58 -9.01 -6.23
C SER A 177 -13.82 -10.32 -6.48
N GLY A 178 -13.88 -11.24 -5.53
CA GLY A 178 -13.34 -12.59 -5.70
C GLY A 178 -12.45 -13.06 -4.56
N LEU A 179 -11.75 -14.16 -4.79
CA LEU A 179 -11.07 -14.92 -3.77
C LEU A 179 -9.71 -14.30 -3.37
N LEU A 180 -9.53 -14.16 -2.06
CA LEU A 180 -8.23 -13.89 -1.45
C LEU A 180 -7.85 -15.02 -0.51
N VAL A 181 -6.55 -15.34 -0.50
CA VAL A 181 -5.96 -16.31 0.43
C VAL A 181 -5.26 -15.54 1.54
N ILE A 182 -5.58 -15.89 2.77
CA ILE A 182 -5.04 -15.30 3.99
C ILE A 182 -4.32 -16.41 4.77
N ALA A 183 -3.09 -16.15 5.18
CA ALA A 183 -2.33 -17.05 6.03
C ALA A 183 -2.75 -16.88 7.50
N LYS A 184 -2.94 -17.99 8.22
CA LYS A 184 -3.28 -17.99 9.65
C LYS A 184 -2.07 -18.28 10.55
N THR A 185 -0.97 -18.72 9.96
CA THR A 185 0.28 -19.01 10.67
C THR A 185 1.48 -18.37 9.98
N PRO A 186 2.58 -18.06 10.70
CA PRO A 186 3.79 -17.49 10.10
C PRO A 186 4.40 -18.34 8.98
N ASP A 187 4.37 -19.65 9.14
CA ASP A 187 4.88 -20.60 8.14
C ASP A 187 4.04 -20.56 6.85
N ALA A 188 2.71 -20.55 6.99
CA ALA A 188 1.80 -20.41 5.86
C ALA A 188 2.00 -19.05 5.15
N LYS A 189 2.18 -17.97 5.91
CA LYS A 189 2.46 -16.62 5.37
C LYS A 189 3.74 -16.63 4.53
N THR A 190 4.81 -17.22 5.04
CA THR A 190 6.09 -17.32 4.32
C THR A 190 5.96 -18.15 3.06
N ASN A 191 5.32 -19.33 3.14
CA ASN A 191 5.15 -20.24 2.02
C ASN A 191 4.27 -19.64 0.92
N LEU A 192 3.13 -19.08 1.27
CA LEU A 192 2.22 -18.43 0.32
C LEU A 192 2.87 -17.17 -0.26
N GLY A 193 3.53 -16.35 0.55
CA GLY A 193 4.27 -15.18 0.10
C GLY A 193 5.31 -15.54 -0.96
N ASN A 194 6.07 -16.60 -0.76
CA ASN A 194 7.04 -17.11 -1.74
C ASN A 194 6.36 -17.57 -3.05
N GLN A 195 5.20 -18.21 -2.98
CA GLN A 195 4.47 -18.61 -4.18
C GLN A 195 3.97 -17.41 -4.99
N PHE A 196 3.47 -16.37 -4.32
CA PHE A 196 3.10 -15.12 -4.97
C PHE A 196 4.33 -14.38 -5.53
N PHE A 197 5.42 -14.33 -4.77
CA PHE A 197 6.68 -13.72 -5.20
C PHE A 197 7.25 -14.40 -6.45
N ASN A 198 7.32 -15.71 -6.45
CA ASN A 198 7.83 -16.50 -7.58
C ASN A 198 6.82 -16.67 -8.70
N LYS A 199 5.64 -16.06 -8.60
CA LYS A 199 4.54 -16.13 -9.59
C LYS A 199 4.11 -17.57 -9.94
N THR A 200 4.22 -18.49 -9.01
CA THR A 200 3.81 -19.90 -9.21
C THR A 200 2.31 -20.09 -9.00
N THR A 201 1.63 -19.15 -8.36
CA THR A 201 0.16 -19.15 -8.20
C THR A 201 -0.52 -18.89 -9.55
N LYS A 202 -1.54 -19.70 -9.87
CA LYS A 202 -2.36 -19.49 -11.07
C LYS A 202 -3.57 -18.63 -10.71
N ARG A 203 -3.65 -17.43 -11.29
CA ARG A 203 -4.75 -16.48 -11.07
C ARG A 203 -5.59 -16.36 -12.32
N ARG A 204 -6.91 -16.29 -12.14
CA ARG A 204 -7.86 -16.09 -13.24
C ARG A 204 -8.85 -15.01 -12.85
N TYR A 205 -9.09 -14.08 -13.76
CA TYR A 205 -10.04 -12.99 -13.59
C TYR A 205 -11.03 -12.97 -14.76
N ARG A 206 -12.25 -12.49 -14.49
CA ARG A 206 -13.23 -12.13 -15.52
C ARG A 206 -13.41 -10.63 -15.50
N ALA A 207 -13.43 -10.00 -16.65
CA ALA A 207 -13.65 -8.57 -16.77
C ALA A 207 -14.67 -8.27 -17.86
N LEU A 208 -15.57 -7.33 -17.58
CA LEU A 208 -16.41 -6.72 -18.59
C LEU A 208 -15.62 -5.57 -19.22
N VAL A 209 -15.48 -5.59 -20.53
CA VAL A 209 -14.70 -4.59 -21.28
C VAL A 209 -15.60 -3.86 -22.31
N TRP A 210 -15.17 -2.66 -22.70
CA TRP A 210 -15.84 -1.91 -23.77
C TRP A 210 -15.44 -2.44 -25.15
N GLY A 211 -16.40 -2.47 -26.06
CA GLY A 211 -16.19 -2.91 -27.45
C GLY A 211 -16.20 -4.42 -27.62
N ASN A 212 -15.86 -4.85 -28.80
CA ASN A 212 -15.72 -6.28 -29.14
C ASN A 212 -14.25 -6.65 -29.17
N VAL A 213 -13.92 -7.74 -28.49
CA VAL A 213 -12.62 -8.38 -28.63
C VAL A 213 -12.70 -9.37 -29.78
N GLU A 214 -12.00 -9.08 -30.87
CA GLU A 214 -12.09 -9.85 -32.10
C GLU A 214 -11.43 -11.23 -32.00
N GLN A 215 -10.42 -11.34 -31.15
CA GLN A 215 -9.65 -12.56 -30.95
C GLN A 215 -10.16 -13.34 -29.74
N ASP A 216 -10.31 -14.64 -29.88
CA ASP A 216 -10.72 -15.52 -28.78
C ASP A 216 -9.59 -15.70 -27.74
N GLU A 217 -8.34 -15.66 -28.21
CA GLU A 217 -7.14 -15.74 -27.35
C GLU A 217 -6.07 -14.74 -27.82
N GLY A 218 -5.28 -14.26 -26.90
CA GLY A 218 -4.15 -13.38 -27.20
C GLY A 218 -3.35 -13.05 -25.96
N THR A 219 -2.21 -12.41 -26.14
CA THR A 219 -1.38 -11.89 -25.05
C THR A 219 -1.21 -10.40 -25.24
N VAL A 220 -1.53 -9.64 -24.21
CA VAL A 220 -1.25 -8.21 -24.17
C VAL A 220 -0.05 -8.00 -23.25
N VAL A 221 0.97 -7.33 -23.79
CA VAL A 221 2.19 -6.98 -23.06
C VAL A 221 2.33 -5.47 -23.06
N GLY A 222 2.60 -4.88 -21.91
CA GLY A 222 2.80 -3.44 -21.79
C GLY A 222 3.21 -3.04 -20.39
N ASN A 223 3.82 -1.89 -20.27
CA ASN A 223 4.16 -1.29 -18.99
C ASN A 223 3.03 -0.38 -18.51
N ILE A 224 2.55 -0.60 -17.29
CA ILE A 224 1.51 0.23 -16.68
C ILE A 224 2.12 1.03 -15.53
N GLY A 225 1.78 2.29 -15.47
CA GLY A 225 2.17 3.19 -14.39
C GLY A 225 1.20 4.34 -14.23
N ARG A 226 1.46 5.20 -13.25
CA ARG A 226 0.66 6.41 -13.03
C ARG A 226 0.76 7.34 -14.23
N ASN A 227 -0.38 7.87 -14.67
CA ASN A 227 -0.41 8.84 -15.74
C ASN A 227 0.33 10.13 -15.30
N PRO A 228 1.36 10.59 -16.05
CA PRO A 228 2.12 11.79 -15.69
C PRO A 228 1.28 13.07 -15.66
N ARG A 229 0.14 13.10 -16.38
CA ARG A 229 -0.75 14.27 -16.46
C ARG A 229 -1.88 14.22 -15.44
N ASP A 230 -2.29 13.02 -15.03
CA ASP A 230 -3.34 12.80 -14.04
C ASP A 230 -2.99 11.56 -13.23
N ARG A 231 -2.42 11.77 -12.05
CA ARG A 231 -1.93 10.69 -11.16
C ARG A 231 -3.05 9.80 -10.61
N MET A 232 -4.30 10.23 -10.69
CA MET A 232 -5.45 9.39 -10.30
C MET A 232 -5.72 8.28 -11.31
N GLN A 233 -5.16 8.37 -12.50
CA GLN A 233 -5.34 7.41 -13.59
C GLN A 233 -4.07 6.59 -13.80
N MET A 234 -4.27 5.33 -14.23
CA MET A 234 -3.21 4.48 -14.74
C MET A 234 -3.16 4.58 -16.27
N THR A 235 -1.98 4.52 -16.84
CA THR A 235 -1.78 4.54 -18.29
C THR A 235 -0.70 3.55 -18.71
N VAL A 236 -0.72 3.19 -20.00
CA VAL A 236 0.37 2.44 -20.61
C VAL A 236 1.55 3.40 -20.83
N LEU A 237 2.69 3.00 -20.33
CA LEU A 237 3.96 3.75 -20.42
C LEU A 237 4.90 3.09 -21.43
N PRO A 238 5.93 3.82 -21.92
CA PRO A 238 7.02 3.25 -22.71
C PRO A 238 7.71 2.07 -22.02
N ASP A 239 8.38 1.22 -22.79
CA ASP A 239 8.97 -0.06 -22.33
C ASP A 239 10.03 0.09 -21.24
N ASP A 240 10.61 1.27 -21.07
CA ASP A 240 11.60 1.60 -20.03
C ASP A 240 11.00 2.17 -18.75
N GLN A 241 9.68 2.37 -18.70
CA GLN A 241 9.00 3.01 -17.59
C GLN A 241 7.82 2.17 -17.10
N GLY A 242 7.52 2.27 -15.81
CA GLY A 242 6.38 1.56 -15.21
C GLY A 242 6.63 0.09 -14.89
N CYS A 243 5.56 -0.65 -14.69
CA CYS A 243 5.58 -2.07 -14.36
C CYS A 243 5.13 -2.93 -15.54
N LEU A 244 5.92 -3.90 -15.93
CA LEU A 244 5.57 -4.81 -17.02
C LEU A 244 4.37 -5.68 -16.65
N LEU A 245 3.30 -5.53 -17.43
CA LEU A 245 2.09 -6.31 -17.32
C LEU A 245 2.02 -7.35 -18.46
N TYR A 246 1.81 -8.60 -18.09
CA TYR A 246 1.46 -9.67 -19.00
C TYR A 246 0.01 -10.07 -18.77
N THR A 247 -0.83 -9.98 -19.79
CA THR A 247 -2.18 -10.52 -19.77
C THR A 247 -2.32 -11.53 -20.91
N SER A 248 -2.86 -12.69 -20.60
CA SER A 248 -3.23 -13.71 -21.58
C SER A 248 -4.73 -13.94 -21.46
N PRO A 249 -5.56 -13.49 -22.40
CA PRO A 249 -6.97 -13.87 -22.43
C PRO A 249 -7.06 -15.39 -22.62
N SER A 250 -7.93 -16.01 -21.85
CA SER A 250 -8.30 -17.41 -22.02
C SER A 250 -9.43 -17.53 -23.04
N PRO A 251 -9.59 -18.70 -23.72
CA PRO A 251 -10.71 -18.91 -24.65
C PRO A 251 -12.05 -18.56 -24.01
N ARG A 252 -12.97 -18.05 -24.81
CA ARG A 252 -14.36 -17.88 -24.41
C ARG A 252 -14.89 -19.22 -23.93
N ASP A 253 -15.36 -19.29 -22.69
CA ASP A 253 -16.31 -20.31 -22.32
C ASP A 253 -17.62 -19.98 -23.06
N VAL A 254 -17.78 -20.59 -24.23
CA VAL A 254 -19.07 -20.57 -24.92
C VAL A 254 -19.96 -21.51 -24.12
N GLU A 255 -20.73 -20.98 -23.20
CA GLU A 255 -21.93 -21.66 -22.75
C GLU A 255 -22.91 -21.52 -23.90
N GLU A 256 -23.04 -22.58 -24.67
CA GLU A 256 -24.20 -22.79 -25.54
C GLU A 256 -25.42 -22.85 -24.63
N SER A 257 -26.28 -21.84 -24.80
CA SER A 257 -27.65 -21.84 -24.25
C SER A 257 -28.58 -22.63 -25.15
#